data_8d5b305e311458e99ce3a10182a039bc
#
_entry.id   8d5b305e311458e99ce3a10182a039bc
#
_cell.length_a   1.000
_cell.length_b   1.000
_cell.length_c   1.000
_cell.angle_alpha   90.00
_cell.angle_beta   90.00
_cell.angle_gamma   90.00
#
_symmetry.space_group_name_H-M   'P 1'
#
loop_
_entity.id
_entity.type
_entity.pdbx_description
1 polymer ?
#
loop_
_entity_poly.entity_id
_entity_poly.type
_entity_poly.pdbx_seq_one_letter_code
_entity_poly.pdbx_strand_id
1 'polypeptide(L)'
;MAKFDLKDDSVVVVIGSGAGGGTLGSQLAQHGIRTVIMEAGGRHEIEDFANDEWGMFGKISWLDKRTTSGNWRVAKDFSGLPAWIVKAVGGSTIHWAGASLRFQEHEWKVRTHYGNIPGANLLDWPIDANEMAPWYAKAEDNLGVTRTNGIPGLPGNNNFKIMKAGADKLGYKECHTGRMAINSEPRHGRGSCQQLGFCFQGCKTGAKWSTLYVDIPI
;
A
#
# COMPACT_ATOMS: atom_id res chain seq x y z
N MET A 1 14.74 18.10 17.60
CA MET A 1 14.48 16.66 17.74
C MET A 1 14.17 16.37 19.19
N ALA A 2 13.06 15.71 19.49
CA ALA A 2 12.80 15.25 20.85
C ALA A 2 13.89 14.24 21.25
N LYS A 3 14.44 14.40 22.43
CA LYS A 3 15.37 13.44 23.01
C LYS A 3 14.58 12.46 23.85
N PHE A 4 14.73 11.17 23.59
CA PHE A 4 14.14 10.09 24.36
C PHE A 4 15.22 9.44 25.23
N ASP A 5 14.85 9.09 26.46
CA ASP A 5 15.71 8.27 27.30
C ASP A 5 15.67 6.84 26.76
N LEU A 6 16.83 6.25 26.51
CA LEU A 6 16.94 4.86 26.03
C LEU A 6 16.44 3.82 27.05
N LYS A 7 16.25 4.22 28.30
CA LYS A 7 15.70 3.39 29.39
C LYS A 7 14.21 3.64 29.66
N ASP A 8 13.58 4.53 28.88
CA ASP A 8 12.14 4.82 29.01
C ASP A 8 11.33 3.67 28.41
N ASP A 9 10.84 2.78 29.24
CA ASP A 9 10.02 1.63 28.88
C ASP A 9 8.55 1.98 28.61
N SER A 10 8.16 3.25 28.77
CA SER A 10 6.83 3.76 28.46
C SER A 10 6.66 4.18 26.99
N VAL A 11 7.72 4.06 26.19
CA VAL A 11 7.73 4.47 24.77
C VAL A 11 7.84 3.26 23.86
N VAL A 12 6.90 3.13 22.91
CA VAL A 12 6.99 2.14 21.83
C VAL A 12 7.78 2.74 20.67
N VAL A 13 8.80 2.01 20.22
CA VAL A 13 9.59 2.38 19.05
C VAL A 13 9.18 1.52 17.86
N VAL A 14 8.73 2.16 16.79
CA VAL A 14 8.38 1.52 15.51
C VAL A 14 9.47 1.82 14.50
N ILE A 15 10.03 0.81 13.87
CA ILE A 15 11.08 0.95 12.85
C ILE A 15 10.46 0.88 11.45
N GLY A 16 10.55 1.99 10.73
CA GLY A 16 9.96 2.18 9.40
C GLY A 16 8.54 2.72 9.44
N SER A 17 8.25 3.65 8.55
CA SER A 17 6.95 4.35 8.44
C SER A 17 6.08 3.88 7.28
N GLY A 18 6.42 2.74 6.67
CA GLY A 18 5.65 2.12 5.59
C GLY A 18 4.27 1.63 6.05
N ALA A 19 3.61 0.81 5.23
CA ALA A 19 2.23 0.35 5.47
C ALA A 19 2.01 -0.21 6.88
N GLY A 20 2.88 -1.13 7.33
CA GLY A 20 2.75 -1.73 8.66
C GLY A 20 3.09 -0.77 9.79
N GLY A 21 4.29 -0.15 9.73
CA GLY A 21 4.78 0.68 10.82
C GLY A 21 4.03 2.00 10.96
N GLY A 22 3.70 2.66 9.85
CA GLY A 22 2.91 3.89 9.87
C GLY A 22 1.52 3.64 10.47
N THR A 23 0.81 2.62 10.00
CA THR A 23 -0.53 2.27 10.52
C THR A 23 -0.47 1.82 11.98
N LEU A 24 0.50 0.97 12.36
CA LEU A 24 0.67 0.56 13.75
C LEU A 24 0.95 1.76 14.66
N GLY A 25 1.89 2.61 14.27
CA GLY A 25 2.28 3.78 15.05
C GLY A 25 1.12 4.76 15.23
N SER A 26 0.33 4.99 14.18
CA SER A 26 -0.89 5.79 14.23
C SER A 26 -1.91 5.19 15.21
N GLN A 27 -2.18 3.88 15.12
CA GLN A 27 -3.12 3.23 16.02
C GLN A 27 -2.66 3.29 17.49
N LEU A 28 -1.39 3.07 17.76
CA LEU A 28 -0.84 3.19 19.12
C LEU A 28 -0.99 4.62 19.66
N ALA A 29 -0.64 5.62 18.86
CA ALA A 29 -0.77 7.02 19.24
C ALA A 29 -2.22 7.42 19.52
N GLN A 30 -3.18 6.99 18.68
CA GLN A 30 -4.60 7.24 18.88
C GLN A 30 -5.15 6.59 20.18
N HIS A 31 -4.52 5.53 20.64
CA HIS A 31 -4.82 4.90 21.93
C HIS A 31 -4.03 5.51 23.12
N GLY A 32 -3.37 6.65 22.90
CA GLY A 32 -2.63 7.36 23.95
C GLY A 32 -1.29 6.74 24.31
N ILE A 33 -0.79 5.79 23.54
CA ILE A 33 0.51 5.16 23.75
C ILE A 33 1.59 6.06 23.15
N ARG A 34 2.58 6.45 23.95
CA ARG A 34 3.72 7.24 23.47
C ARG A 34 4.50 6.42 22.45
N THR A 35 4.53 6.91 21.23
CA THR A 35 5.10 6.17 20.09
C THR A 35 6.09 7.03 19.33
N VAL A 36 7.22 6.42 18.98
CA VAL A 36 8.24 7.00 18.09
C VAL A 36 8.37 6.15 16.85
N ILE A 37 8.16 6.74 15.69
CA ILE A 37 8.41 6.09 14.40
C ILE A 37 9.77 6.55 13.88
N MET A 38 10.69 5.62 13.68
CA MET A 38 12.00 5.86 13.08
C MET A 38 11.94 5.54 11.60
N GLU A 39 12.27 6.53 10.75
CA GLU A 39 12.28 6.37 9.29
C GLU A 39 13.67 6.74 8.74
N ALA A 40 14.16 5.92 7.82
CA ALA A 40 15.49 6.13 7.21
C ALA A 40 15.46 7.13 6.04
N GLY A 41 14.29 7.39 5.47
CA GLY A 41 14.10 8.29 4.33
C GLY A 41 13.57 9.67 4.71
N GLY A 42 13.60 10.57 3.76
CA GLY A 42 13.06 11.92 3.89
C GLY A 42 11.53 11.96 3.74
N ARG A 43 10.92 13.07 4.19
CA ARG A 43 9.52 13.38 3.96
C ARG A 43 9.37 14.05 2.58
N HIS A 44 8.35 13.66 1.85
CA HIS A 44 7.92 14.31 0.62
C HIS A 44 6.58 14.99 0.86
N GLU A 45 6.42 16.19 0.31
CA GLU A 45 5.13 16.88 0.25
C GLU A 45 4.45 16.57 -1.09
N ILE A 46 3.16 16.90 -1.22
CA ILE A 46 2.40 16.62 -2.45
C ILE A 46 3.03 17.30 -3.67
N GLU A 47 3.61 18.47 -3.48
CA GLU A 47 4.27 19.28 -4.51
C GLU A 47 5.52 18.63 -5.07
N ASP A 48 6.19 17.80 -4.27
CA ASP A 48 7.41 17.08 -4.69
C ASP A 48 7.13 15.99 -5.73
N PHE A 49 5.88 15.52 -5.81
CA PHE A 49 5.50 14.51 -6.79
C PHE A 49 5.26 15.15 -8.16
N ALA A 50 5.98 14.68 -9.16
CA ALA A 50 5.80 15.10 -10.54
C ALA A 50 5.09 14.01 -11.35
N ASN A 51 4.20 14.42 -12.26
CA ASN A 51 3.59 13.52 -13.23
C ASN A 51 4.59 13.26 -14.38
N ASP A 52 5.74 12.73 -14.01
CA ASP A 52 6.85 12.41 -14.90
C ASP A 52 7.54 11.15 -14.37
N GLU A 53 7.49 10.08 -15.15
CA GLU A 53 8.05 8.78 -14.77
C GLU A 53 9.56 8.86 -14.56
N TRP A 54 10.28 9.50 -15.48
CA TRP A 54 11.74 9.61 -15.40
C TRP A 54 12.17 10.46 -14.20
N GLY A 55 11.50 11.58 -13.98
CA GLY A 55 11.79 12.47 -12.87
C GLY A 55 11.53 11.85 -11.50
N MET A 56 10.53 10.98 -11.38
CA MET A 56 10.12 10.42 -10.09
C MET A 56 10.80 9.10 -9.76
N PHE A 57 11.04 8.21 -10.71
CA PHE A 57 11.70 6.92 -10.41
C PHE A 57 13.09 7.11 -9.80
N GLY A 58 13.85 8.08 -10.27
CA GLY A 58 15.16 8.39 -9.70
C GLY A 58 15.13 9.01 -8.29
N LYS A 59 13.99 9.60 -7.90
CA LYS A 59 13.83 10.27 -6.60
C LYS A 59 13.31 9.36 -5.51
N ILE A 60 12.33 8.53 -5.80
CA ILE A 60 11.59 7.77 -4.79
C ILE A 60 11.77 6.26 -4.88
N SER A 61 12.19 5.74 -6.02
CA SER A 61 12.31 4.29 -6.22
C SER A 61 13.55 3.95 -7.03
N TRP A 62 14.47 3.25 -6.43
CA TRP A 62 15.70 2.81 -7.10
C TRP A 62 16.24 1.51 -6.48
N LEU A 63 16.95 0.73 -7.29
CA LEU A 63 17.60 -0.49 -6.85
C LEU A 63 19.02 -0.19 -6.38
N ASP A 64 19.23 -0.05 -5.08
CA ASP A 64 20.54 0.13 -4.47
C ASP A 64 21.05 -1.20 -3.90
N LYS A 65 22.23 -1.62 -4.31
CA LYS A 65 22.88 -2.84 -3.84
C LYS A 65 23.06 -2.89 -2.32
N ARG A 66 23.18 -1.74 -1.66
CA ARG A 66 23.39 -1.62 -0.22
C ARG A 66 22.08 -1.75 0.56
N THR A 67 20.95 -1.41 -0.07
CA THR A 67 19.64 -1.36 0.59
C THR A 67 18.72 -2.49 0.15
N THR A 68 19.05 -3.18 -0.94
CA THR A 68 18.31 -4.34 -1.42
C THR A 68 18.79 -5.57 -0.64
N SER A 69 18.14 -5.83 0.48
CA SER A 69 18.35 -7.08 1.21
C SER A 69 17.66 -8.23 0.47
N GLY A 70 18.32 -9.36 0.41
CA GLY A 70 17.76 -10.62 -0.06
C GLY A 70 18.19 -11.03 -1.44
N ASN A 71 17.93 -10.31 -2.51
CA ASN A 71 18.37 -10.72 -3.83
C ASN A 71 19.34 -9.72 -4.49
N TRP A 72 20.46 -9.54 -3.86
CA TRP A 72 21.52 -8.65 -4.35
C TRP A 72 22.07 -9.07 -5.74
N ARG A 73 21.81 -10.29 -6.17
CA ARG A 73 22.12 -10.77 -7.52
C ARG A 73 21.33 -9.98 -8.57
N VAL A 74 20.03 -9.75 -8.33
CA VAL A 74 19.21 -8.90 -9.20
C VAL A 74 19.73 -7.47 -9.20
N ALA A 75 20.08 -6.92 -8.04
CA ALA A 75 20.64 -5.58 -7.94
C ALA A 75 21.99 -5.44 -8.67
N LYS A 76 22.80 -6.50 -8.67
CA LYS A 76 24.07 -6.55 -9.40
C LYS A 76 23.87 -6.58 -10.92
N ASP A 77 22.99 -7.45 -11.39
CA ASP A 77 22.81 -7.72 -12.82
C ASP A 77 21.91 -6.69 -13.50
N PHE A 78 21.00 -6.05 -12.73
CA PHE A 78 20.02 -5.08 -13.21
C PHE A 78 20.05 -3.78 -12.38
N SER A 79 21.23 -3.24 -12.17
CA SER A 79 21.45 -2.09 -11.27
C SER A 79 20.74 -0.79 -11.68
N GLY A 80 20.25 -0.69 -12.90
CA GLY A 80 19.49 0.46 -13.41
C GLY A 80 17.97 0.28 -13.38
N LEU A 81 17.46 -0.87 -12.94
CA LEU A 81 16.03 -1.08 -12.85
C LEU A 81 15.43 -0.37 -11.63
N PRO A 82 14.27 0.29 -11.77
CA PRO A 82 13.56 0.84 -10.63
C PRO A 82 13.12 -0.29 -9.70
N ALA A 83 13.40 -0.15 -8.41
CA ALA A 83 12.88 -1.04 -7.38
C ALA A 83 11.60 -0.44 -6.78
N TRP A 84 10.64 -1.27 -6.46
CA TRP A 84 9.42 -0.86 -5.77
C TRP A 84 9.64 -0.65 -4.25
N ILE A 85 10.88 -0.51 -3.85
CA ILE A 85 11.29 -0.22 -2.47
C ILE A 85 11.60 1.27 -2.37
N VAL A 86 10.89 1.95 -1.49
CA VAL A 86 11.03 3.40 -1.29
C VAL A 86 11.60 3.68 0.09
N LYS A 87 12.64 4.52 0.12
CA LYS A 87 13.25 5.03 1.34
C LYS A 87 12.74 6.46 1.58
N ALA A 88 11.58 6.55 2.17
CA ALA A 88 10.91 7.82 2.46
C ALA A 88 9.87 7.64 3.58
N VAL A 89 9.45 8.72 4.22
CA VAL A 89 8.29 8.71 5.12
C VAL A 89 7.07 8.22 4.35
N GLY A 90 6.42 7.18 4.86
CA GLY A 90 5.35 6.49 4.16
C GLY A 90 5.80 5.22 3.43
N GLY A 91 7.11 5.03 3.25
CA GLY A 91 7.66 3.86 2.58
C GLY A 91 7.04 3.61 1.21
N SER A 92 6.95 2.36 0.80
CA SER A 92 6.39 1.99 -0.52
C SER A 92 4.90 2.31 -0.70
N THR A 93 4.19 2.76 0.34
CA THR A 93 2.80 3.23 0.19
C THR A 93 2.69 4.49 -0.65
N ILE A 94 3.73 5.30 -0.75
CA ILE A 94 3.74 6.45 -1.65
C ILE A 94 3.91 6.07 -3.12
N HIS A 95 4.38 4.86 -3.38
CA HIS A 95 4.79 4.36 -4.72
C HIS A 95 4.00 3.11 -5.18
N TRP A 96 2.89 2.77 -4.57
CA TRP A 96 2.05 1.65 -4.97
C TRP A 96 0.85 2.09 -5.81
N ALA A 97 0.20 1.13 -6.49
CA ALA A 97 -0.95 1.42 -7.34
C ALA A 97 -2.28 1.58 -6.60
N GLY A 98 -2.33 1.24 -5.31
CA GLY A 98 -3.56 1.31 -4.52
C GLY A 98 -4.49 0.11 -4.65
N ALA A 99 -4.09 -0.97 -5.33
CA ALA A 99 -4.89 -2.19 -5.44
C ALA A 99 -5.08 -2.85 -4.06
N SER A 100 -6.32 -3.07 -3.64
CA SER A 100 -6.66 -3.47 -2.27
C SER A 100 -7.65 -4.62 -2.25
N LEU A 101 -7.20 -5.76 -2.74
CA LEU A 101 -7.97 -7.00 -2.73
C LEU A 101 -7.71 -7.77 -1.43
N ARG A 102 -8.75 -8.42 -0.90
CA ARG A 102 -8.57 -9.37 0.19
C ARG A 102 -7.96 -10.66 -0.32
N PHE A 103 -7.19 -11.33 0.51
CA PHE A 103 -6.79 -12.70 0.23
C PHE A 103 -8.02 -13.59 0.10
N GLN A 104 -7.97 -14.51 -0.85
CA GLN A 104 -8.99 -15.54 -1.00
C GLN A 104 -8.79 -16.64 0.05
N GLU A 105 -9.81 -17.44 0.29
CA GLU A 105 -9.79 -18.46 1.33
C GLU A 105 -8.60 -19.44 1.20
N HIS A 106 -8.32 -19.89 -0.03
CA HIS A 106 -7.20 -20.80 -0.27
C HIS A 106 -5.81 -20.20 -0.05
N GLU A 107 -5.67 -18.86 -0.10
CA GLU A 107 -4.39 -18.17 0.13
C GLU A 107 -3.99 -18.18 1.62
N TRP A 108 -4.95 -18.40 2.52
CA TRP A 108 -4.68 -18.60 3.94
C TRP A 108 -4.19 -20.02 4.25
N LYS A 109 -4.52 -20.99 3.41
CA LYS A 109 -4.26 -22.41 3.60
C LYS A 109 -3.55 -23.02 2.39
N VAL A 110 -2.50 -22.34 1.92
CA VAL A 110 -1.79 -22.71 0.70
C VAL A 110 -1.18 -24.12 0.77
N ARG A 111 -0.62 -24.50 1.93
CA ARG A 111 -0.07 -25.84 2.13
C ARG A 111 -1.16 -26.91 2.10
N THR A 112 -2.25 -26.67 2.81
CA THR A 112 -3.41 -27.58 2.81
C THR A 112 -4.02 -27.69 1.42
N HIS A 113 -4.15 -26.56 0.71
CA HIS A 113 -4.81 -26.51 -0.61
C HIS A 113 -3.98 -27.14 -1.72
N TYR A 114 -2.67 -26.83 -1.80
CA TYR A 114 -1.80 -27.27 -2.89
C TYR A 114 -0.95 -28.49 -2.55
N GLY A 115 -0.93 -28.93 -1.29
CA GLY A 115 -0.11 -30.05 -0.84
C GLY A 115 1.39 -29.75 -0.83
N ASN A 116 2.20 -30.82 -0.95
CA ASN A 116 3.64 -30.70 -0.99
C ASN A 116 4.13 -30.50 -2.42
N ILE A 117 4.66 -29.31 -2.70
CA ILE A 117 5.29 -29.00 -3.99
C ILE A 117 6.82 -29.07 -3.79
N PRO A 118 7.52 -29.98 -4.51
CA PRO A 118 8.98 -30.08 -4.42
C PRO A 118 9.67 -28.74 -4.73
N GLY A 119 10.57 -28.31 -3.86
CA GLY A 119 11.28 -27.03 -4.00
C GLY A 119 10.52 -25.79 -3.52
N ALA A 120 9.27 -25.93 -3.09
CA ALA A 120 8.50 -24.84 -2.50
C ALA A 120 8.32 -25.04 -0.98
N ASN A 121 8.51 -23.98 -0.20
CA ASN A 121 8.25 -23.97 1.23
C ASN A 121 6.88 -23.33 1.51
N LEU A 122 5.81 -24.09 1.24
CA LEU A 122 4.44 -23.66 1.50
C LEU A 122 4.08 -23.92 2.96
N LEU A 123 3.52 -22.92 3.61
CA LEU A 123 2.97 -23.00 4.97
C LEU A 123 1.57 -22.40 4.99
N ASP A 124 0.71 -22.95 5.81
CA ASP A 124 -0.58 -22.34 6.11
C ASP A 124 -0.38 -21.18 7.09
N TRP A 125 -1.13 -20.12 6.92
CA TRP A 125 -1.22 -19.08 7.95
C TRP A 125 -1.89 -19.65 9.21
N PRO A 126 -1.47 -19.22 10.41
CA PRO A 126 -2.08 -19.67 11.67
C PRO A 126 -3.49 -19.11 11.92
N ILE A 127 -3.96 -18.26 11.03
CA ILE A 127 -5.27 -17.60 11.00
C ILE A 127 -6.00 -17.95 9.71
N ASP A 128 -7.30 -17.64 9.65
CA ASP A 128 -8.12 -17.87 8.46
C ASP A 128 -8.83 -16.58 7.97
N ALA A 129 -9.59 -16.72 6.88
CA ALA A 129 -10.30 -15.62 6.26
C ALA A 129 -11.38 -15.01 7.19
N ASN A 130 -12.04 -15.84 8.03
CA ASN A 130 -13.10 -15.38 8.94
C ASN A 130 -12.52 -14.56 10.09
N GLU A 131 -11.41 -15.03 10.66
CA GLU A 131 -10.69 -14.29 11.71
C GLU A 131 -10.17 -12.94 11.19
N MET A 132 -9.74 -12.88 9.90
CA MET A 132 -9.25 -11.65 9.28
C MET A 132 -10.35 -10.72 8.77
N ALA A 133 -11.57 -11.19 8.55
CA ALA A 133 -12.65 -10.39 7.95
C ALA A 133 -12.92 -9.05 8.66
N PRO A 134 -13.02 -8.97 10.00
CA PRO A 134 -13.24 -7.70 10.71
C PRO A 134 -12.06 -6.74 10.59
N TRP A 135 -10.83 -7.26 10.55
CA TRP A 135 -9.63 -6.46 10.37
C TRP A 135 -9.51 -5.90 8.96
N TYR A 136 -9.87 -6.68 7.95
CA TYR A 136 -10.00 -6.20 6.58
C TYR A 136 -11.04 -5.08 6.49
N ALA A 137 -12.22 -5.23 7.09
CA ALA A 137 -13.25 -4.21 7.06
C ALA A 137 -12.77 -2.90 7.71
N LYS A 138 -12.07 -2.98 8.85
CA LYS A 138 -11.45 -1.82 9.52
C LYS A 138 -10.37 -1.17 8.64
N ALA A 139 -9.50 -1.96 8.03
CA ALA A 139 -8.45 -1.45 7.14
C ALA A 139 -9.06 -0.82 5.88
N GLU A 140 -10.02 -1.46 5.24
CA GLU A 140 -10.71 -0.94 4.05
C GLU A 140 -11.39 0.40 4.32
N ASP A 141 -11.95 0.60 5.51
CA ASP A 141 -12.52 1.90 5.91
C ASP A 141 -11.42 2.94 6.08
N ASN A 142 -10.36 2.64 6.82
CA ASN A 142 -9.24 3.57 7.01
C ASN A 142 -8.56 3.96 5.68
N LEU A 143 -8.35 3.01 4.81
CA LEU A 143 -7.74 3.22 3.51
C LEU A 143 -8.67 3.93 2.51
N GLY A 144 -9.98 3.94 2.76
CA GLY A 144 -10.97 4.43 1.82
C GLY A 144 -11.09 3.54 0.58
N VAL A 145 -11.11 2.22 0.77
CA VAL A 145 -11.12 1.26 -0.34
C VAL A 145 -12.46 1.34 -1.07
N THR A 146 -12.40 1.61 -2.37
CA THR A 146 -13.58 1.69 -3.23
C THR A 146 -14.33 0.35 -3.29
N ARG A 147 -15.66 0.41 -3.44
CA ARG A 147 -16.58 -0.75 -3.46
C ARG A 147 -16.60 -1.53 -2.14
N THR A 148 -16.24 -0.87 -1.05
CA THR A 148 -16.39 -1.35 0.33
C THR A 148 -17.01 -0.24 1.18
N ASN A 149 -17.67 -0.58 2.27
CA ASN A 149 -18.20 0.39 3.23
C ASN A 149 -19.04 1.53 2.59
N GLY A 150 -19.78 1.24 1.49
CA GLY A 150 -20.55 2.24 0.77
C GLY A 150 -19.77 3.18 -0.14
N ILE A 151 -18.43 3.06 -0.20
CA ILE A 151 -17.58 3.91 -1.04
C ILE A 151 -17.75 3.51 -2.52
N PRO A 152 -18.10 4.45 -3.41
CA PRO A 152 -18.30 4.14 -4.82
C PRO A 152 -17.03 3.70 -5.51
N GLY A 153 -17.16 2.87 -6.56
CA GLY A 153 -16.06 2.46 -7.42
C GLY A 153 -15.48 3.63 -8.22
N LEU A 154 -14.20 3.55 -8.57
CA LEU A 154 -13.63 4.47 -9.56
C LEU A 154 -14.28 4.22 -10.92
N PRO A 155 -14.48 5.28 -11.73
CA PRO A 155 -14.99 5.10 -13.09
C PRO A 155 -13.97 4.33 -13.94
N GLY A 156 -14.47 3.46 -14.80
CA GLY A 156 -13.63 2.69 -15.72
C GLY A 156 -13.10 3.54 -16.86
N ASN A 157 -11.82 3.36 -17.19
CA ASN A 157 -11.22 3.94 -18.39
C ASN A 157 -11.72 3.23 -19.67
N ASN A 158 -11.24 3.65 -20.83
CA ASN A 158 -11.70 3.07 -22.10
C ASN A 158 -11.36 1.58 -22.25
N ASN A 159 -10.18 1.15 -21.75
CA ASN A 159 -9.81 -0.27 -21.75
C ASN A 159 -10.82 -1.10 -20.93
N PHE A 160 -11.18 -0.61 -19.74
CA PHE A 160 -12.20 -1.26 -18.93
C PHE A 160 -13.56 -1.32 -19.65
N LYS A 161 -13.98 -0.26 -20.32
CA LYS A 161 -15.27 -0.23 -21.06
C LYS A 161 -15.31 -1.29 -22.18
N ILE A 162 -14.19 -1.48 -22.90
CA ILE A 162 -14.06 -2.52 -23.92
C ILE A 162 -14.11 -3.91 -23.29
N MET A 163 -13.35 -4.12 -22.23
CA MET A 163 -13.36 -5.39 -21.48
C MET A 163 -14.76 -5.72 -20.95
N LYS A 164 -15.44 -4.72 -20.39
CA LYS A 164 -16.81 -4.88 -19.90
C LYS A 164 -17.78 -5.26 -21.02
N ALA A 165 -17.71 -4.60 -22.16
CA ALA A 165 -18.54 -4.94 -23.30
C ALA A 165 -18.32 -6.38 -23.79
N GLY A 166 -17.07 -6.87 -23.75
CA GLY A 166 -16.76 -8.28 -24.02
C GLY A 166 -17.34 -9.22 -22.97
N ALA A 167 -17.16 -8.89 -21.69
CA ALA A 167 -17.69 -9.66 -20.58
C ALA A 167 -19.22 -9.78 -20.63
N ASP A 168 -19.92 -8.67 -20.92
CA ASP A 168 -21.38 -8.64 -21.06
C ASP A 168 -21.85 -9.57 -22.20
N LYS A 169 -21.15 -9.56 -23.36
CA LYS A 169 -21.43 -10.46 -24.48
C LYS A 169 -21.23 -11.94 -24.14
N LEU A 170 -20.28 -12.24 -23.26
CA LEU A 170 -20.01 -13.60 -22.77
C LEU A 170 -20.93 -14.02 -21.62
N GLY A 171 -21.82 -13.14 -21.17
CA GLY A 171 -22.78 -13.43 -20.10
C GLY A 171 -22.21 -13.35 -18.69
N TYR A 172 -21.05 -12.73 -18.47
CA TYR A 172 -20.56 -12.47 -17.14
C TYR A 172 -21.47 -11.47 -16.42
N LYS A 173 -21.97 -11.86 -15.25
CA LYS A 173 -22.94 -11.05 -14.50
C LYS A 173 -22.28 -9.89 -13.74
N GLU A 174 -21.01 -10.05 -13.37
CA GLU A 174 -20.28 -9.07 -12.60
C GLU A 174 -18.96 -8.73 -13.28
N CYS A 175 -18.92 -7.55 -13.87
CA CYS A 175 -17.69 -6.96 -14.40
C CYS A 175 -17.63 -5.50 -13.95
N HIS A 176 -16.72 -5.19 -13.06
CA HIS A 176 -16.58 -3.87 -12.46
C HIS A 176 -15.11 -3.51 -12.23
N THR A 177 -14.85 -2.22 -12.01
CA THR A 177 -13.51 -1.75 -11.60
C THR A 177 -13.12 -2.34 -10.25
N GLY A 178 -11.83 -2.62 -10.07
CA GLY A 178 -11.30 -3.25 -8.87
C GLY A 178 -11.44 -2.40 -7.60
N ARG A 179 -11.21 -3.02 -6.45
CA ARG A 179 -11.10 -2.35 -5.16
C ARG A 179 -9.77 -1.62 -5.08
N MET A 180 -9.82 -0.32 -4.85
CA MET A 180 -8.65 0.55 -4.84
C MET A 180 -8.66 1.42 -3.59
N ALA A 181 -7.54 1.53 -2.89
CA ALA A 181 -7.33 2.49 -1.81
C ALA A 181 -7.07 3.89 -2.39
N ILE A 182 -8.01 4.37 -3.17
CA ILE A 182 -7.96 5.65 -3.88
C ILE A 182 -9.32 6.31 -3.77
N ASN A 183 -9.41 7.51 -3.25
CA ASN A 183 -10.65 8.23 -3.09
C ASN A 183 -11.38 8.39 -4.43
N SER A 184 -12.56 7.79 -4.58
CA SER A 184 -13.47 8.05 -5.71
C SER A 184 -14.26 9.35 -5.54
N GLU A 185 -14.40 9.79 -4.29
CA GLU A 185 -14.98 11.07 -3.87
C GLU A 185 -14.09 11.67 -2.75
N PRO A 186 -14.17 12.97 -2.45
CA PRO A 186 -13.36 13.57 -1.40
C PRO A 186 -13.56 12.90 -0.04
N ARG A 187 -12.48 12.58 0.67
CA ARG A 187 -12.51 11.90 1.97
C ARG A 187 -11.33 12.30 2.84
N HIS A 188 -11.58 12.52 4.12
CA HIS A 188 -10.55 12.87 5.12
C HIS A 188 -9.67 14.07 4.69
N GLY A 189 -10.28 15.14 4.18
CA GLY A 189 -9.57 16.33 3.72
C GLY A 189 -8.75 16.15 2.43
N ARG A 190 -8.79 14.95 1.82
CA ARG A 190 -8.10 14.64 0.56
C ARG A 190 -9.07 14.68 -0.62
N GLY A 191 -8.60 15.13 -1.77
CA GLY A 191 -9.38 15.16 -3.01
C GLY A 191 -9.71 13.78 -3.56
N SER A 192 -10.58 13.76 -4.58
CA SER A 192 -10.87 12.56 -5.39
C SER A 192 -9.83 12.32 -6.47
N CYS A 193 -9.78 11.10 -6.97
CA CYS A 193 -8.91 10.70 -8.07
C CYS A 193 -9.24 11.46 -9.36
N GLN A 194 -8.25 12.09 -9.95
CA GLN A 194 -8.34 12.77 -11.24
C GLN A 194 -7.96 11.89 -12.43
N GLN A 195 -7.72 10.59 -12.18
CA GLN A 195 -7.35 9.59 -13.19
C GLN A 195 -6.12 9.95 -14.04
N LEU A 196 -5.13 10.58 -13.43
CA LEU A 196 -3.90 11.01 -14.11
C LEU A 196 -2.99 9.85 -14.51
N GLY A 197 -3.17 8.66 -13.92
CA GLY A 197 -2.39 7.46 -14.25
C GLY A 197 -1.02 7.35 -13.57
N PHE A 198 -0.62 8.31 -12.75
CA PHE A 198 0.71 8.38 -12.12
C PHE A 198 0.74 7.86 -10.67
N CYS A 199 -0.02 6.80 -10.36
CA CYS A 199 -0.08 6.26 -9.00
C CYS A 199 1.28 5.77 -8.48
N PHE A 200 2.09 5.20 -9.36
CA PHE A 200 3.42 4.69 -9.01
C PHE A 200 4.47 5.80 -8.79
N GLN A 201 4.27 6.96 -9.35
CA GLN A 201 5.16 8.12 -9.20
C GLN A 201 4.82 8.97 -7.97
N GLY A 202 3.80 8.61 -7.25
CA GLY A 202 3.21 9.38 -6.17
C GLY A 202 1.89 10.03 -6.57
N CYS A 203 1.03 10.30 -5.61
CA CYS A 203 -0.29 10.86 -5.88
C CYS A 203 -0.31 12.34 -5.65
N LYS A 204 -0.19 13.14 -6.71
CA LYS A 204 -0.17 14.61 -6.65
C LYS A 204 -1.49 15.23 -6.17
N THR A 205 -2.60 14.47 -6.18
CA THR A 205 -3.89 14.94 -5.67
C THR A 205 -4.18 14.47 -4.24
N GLY A 206 -3.29 13.67 -3.65
CA GLY A 206 -3.52 13.05 -2.34
C GLY A 206 -4.64 12.00 -2.30
N ALA A 207 -5.31 11.72 -3.44
CA ALA A 207 -6.45 10.80 -3.49
C ALA A 207 -6.08 9.35 -3.12
N LYS A 208 -4.89 8.89 -3.53
CA LYS A 208 -4.39 7.56 -3.16
C LYS A 208 -3.94 7.54 -1.71
N TRP A 209 -4.39 6.53 -0.96
CA TRP A 209 -3.95 6.35 0.40
C TRP A 209 -2.43 6.06 0.48
N SER A 210 -1.81 6.65 1.46
CA SER A 210 -0.49 6.29 1.95
C SER A 210 -0.39 6.66 3.43
N THR A 211 0.48 6.01 4.17
CA THR A 211 0.74 6.39 5.56
C THR A 211 1.28 7.81 5.68
N LEU A 212 1.95 8.31 4.64
CA LEU A 212 2.40 9.71 4.56
C LEU A 212 1.23 10.71 4.66
N TYR A 213 0.09 10.41 4.02
CA TYR A 213 -1.04 11.33 3.94
C TYR A 213 -2.11 11.11 4.99
N VAL A 214 -2.21 9.91 5.55
CA VAL A 214 -3.33 9.52 6.41
C VAL A 214 -2.89 9.20 7.83
N ASP A 215 -1.96 8.26 8.01
CA ASP A 215 -1.67 7.72 9.34
C ASP A 215 -0.64 8.56 10.12
N ILE A 216 0.38 9.10 9.44
CA ILE A 216 1.46 9.85 10.11
C ILE A 216 1.10 11.31 10.47
N PRO A 217 0.25 12.02 9.70
CA PRO A 217 -0.15 13.40 10.05
C PRO A 217 -1.12 13.51 11.22
N ILE A 218 -1.72 12.42 11.68
CA ILE A 218 -2.74 12.39 12.74
C ILE A 218 -2.11 12.56 14.13
#